data_8619365df58483b97c174c2efe6ecba4
#
_entry.id   8619365df58483b97c174c2efe6ecba4
#
_cell.length_a   1.000
_cell.length_b   1.000
_cell.length_c   1.000
_cell.angle_alpha   90.00
_cell.angle_beta   90.00
_cell.angle_gamma   90.00
#
_symmetry.space_group_name_H-M   'P 1'
#
loop_
_entity.id
_entity.type
_entity.pdbx_description
1 polymer ?
#
loop_
_entity_poly.entity_id
_entity_poly.type
_entity_poly.pdbx_seq_one_letter_code
_entity_poly.pdbx_strand_id
1 'polypeptide(L)'
;MSGENVMLKFQVKRWVDPSKLGWWSGDHHIHAAGCAHYSQPTMGVHAPDMARHCMGEDLKVGAILTWGPCFDYQKQFFTGTEDKESRFPFLLRYDVEVSGFGSHKSGHLCLLKLKEQMYPGGDSTAHWPTLCLNTLKWAKKQGALVGPAHSGWGLQPIAENDPNHKQPYTGPGKYQSATDALPNYIVPPFNGIGACEYIADVTHMVPGPDGKPVPAVDFLSMVDTPHTWELNICYHTLNAGFRTRISGETDFPCIYGERVGLGRAYVKIDGRLNYDAWCEGIRSGRAYVSDGKSHLMEFKANDLELGVNGSELQLAQPTTIKLTAKVAARLDEQPVPGIQGLAADKKPFWDIERARIGTKREVPVEVIVDGESVALQIIVADGTSRDLTFDVPATRSCWAALRIRASSHTNPIFVIVNDKPIREKRSLEWCLKSVDQCWSQKEALIDPKEHDDAVAAYDHARKVYRERLEE
;
A
#
# COMPACT_ATOMS: atom_id res chain seq x y z
N MET A 1 30.53 -20.28 -40.95
CA MET A 1 30.90 -19.11 -40.16
C MET A 1 31.10 -19.60 -38.74
N SER A 2 32.34 -19.70 -38.26
CA SER A 2 32.66 -20.01 -36.86
C SER A 2 32.31 -18.79 -36.03
N GLY A 3 31.24 -18.84 -35.24
CA GLY A 3 30.90 -17.79 -34.31
C GLY A 3 31.92 -17.76 -33.17
N GLU A 4 32.71 -16.72 -33.10
CA GLU A 4 33.53 -16.44 -31.89
C GLU A 4 32.56 -16.16 -30.73
N ASN A 5 32.68 -16.96 -29.66
CA ASN A 5 31.98 -16.69 -28.41
C ASN A 5 32.67 -15.50 -27.71
N VAL A 6 32.08 -14.32 -27.81
CA VAL A 6 32.58 -13.14 -27.10
C VAL A 6 31.92 -13.12 -25.71
N MET A 7 32.73 -13.30 -24.66
CA MET A 7 32.29 -13.13 -23.29
C MET A 7 32.37 -11.65 -22.89
N LEU A 8 31.24 -10.99 -22.71
CA LEU A 8 31.17 -9.64 -22.18
C LEU A 8 30.97 -9.68 -20.65
N LYS A 9 31.89 -9.04 -19.92
CA LYS A 9 31.75 -8.88 -18.46
C LYS A 9 31.30 -7.48 -18.15
N PHE A 10 30.14 -7.36 -17.45
CA PHE A 10 29.66 -6.10 -16.94
C PHE A 10 29.69 -6.09 -15.43
N GLN A 11 30.13 -4.97 -14.85
CA GLN A 11 30.07 -4.75 -13.41
C GLN A 11 28.98 -3.72 -13.12
N VAL A 12 27.87 -4.17 -12.54
CA VAL A 12 26.79 -3.29 -12.08
C VAL A 12 27.13 -2.81 -10.67
N LYS A 13 27.07 -1.50 -10.45
CA LYS A 13 27.30 -0.89 -9.14
C LYS A 13 25.97 -0.33 -8.62
N ARG A 14 25.55 -0.77 -7.42
CA ARG A 14 24.43 -0.14 -6.73
C ARG A 14 24.77 1.33 -6.44
N TRP A 15 23.84 2.22 -6.72
CA TRP A 15 23.99 3.64 -6.37
C TRP A 15 23.72 3.87 -4.87
N VAL A 16 22.83 3.08 -4.25
CA VAL A 16 22.61 2.99 -2.81
C VAL A 16 22.35 1.52 -2.43
N ASP A 17 22.67 1.14 -1.21
CA ASP A 17 22.41 -0.20 -0.68
C ASP A 17 21.65 -0.08 0.65
N PRO A 18 20.32 -0.01 0.62
CA PRO A 18 19.50 0.12 1.82
C PRO A 18 19.68 -1.05 2.79
N SER A 19 20.02 -2.25 2.28
CA SER A 19 20.19 -3.44 3.12
C SER A 19 21.34 -3.32 4.14
N LYS A 20 22.35 -2.49 3.84
CA LYS A 20 23.44 -2.16 4.80
C LYS A 20 22.94 -1.40 6.02
N LEU A 21 21.80 -0.74 5.90
CA LEU A 21 21.11 -0.06 6.98
C LEU A 21 19.93 -0.88 7.53
N GLY A 22 19.82 -2.15 7.12
CA GLY A 22 18.74 -3.05 7.54
C GLY A 22 17.40 -2.83 6.82
N TRP A 23 17.36 -2.07 5.70
CA TRP A 23 16.17 -1.85 4.90
C TRP A 23 16.08 -2.85 3.76
N TRP A 24 15.03 -3.68 3.75
CA TRP A 24 14.85 -4.80 2.84
C TRP A 24 13.67 -4.55 1.91
N SER A 25 13.93 -4.52 0.61
CA SER A 25 12.89 -4.31 -0.42
C SER A 25 11.98 -5.53 -0.53
N GLY A 26 10.70 -5.29 -0.78
CA GLY A 26 9.74 -6.34 -1.10
C GLY A 26 8.54 -5.80 -1.85
N ASP A 27 7.96 -6.67 -2.66
CA ASP A 27 6.70 -6.45 -3.37
C ASP A 27 5.69 -7.45 -2.80
N HIS A 28 4.63 -6.94 -2.20
CA HIS A 28 3.68 -7.79 -1.50
C HIS A 28 2.59 -8.34 -2.42
N HIS A 29 2.63 -8.01 -3.73
CA HIS A 29 1.60 -8.41 -4.68
C HIS A 29 2.19 -8.64 -6.08
N ILE A 30 2.57 -9.88 -6.33
CA ILE A 30 3.01 -10.35 -7.66
C ILE A 30 2.29 -11.66 -7.99
N HIS A 31 2.09 -11.93 -9.29
CA HIS A 31 1.47 -13.15 -9.77
C HIS A 31 2.44 -13.97 -10.60
N ALA A 32 2.48 -15.28 -10.32
CA ALA A 32 3.26 -16.27 -11.05
C ALA A 32 2.39 -17.03 -12.07
N ALA A 33 2.94 -18.10 -12.65
CA ALA A 33 2.25 -19.00 -13.56
C ALA A 33 0.90 -19.46 -13.00
N GLY A 34 -0.10 -19.46 -13.88
CA GLY A 34 -1.52 -19.62 -13.55
C GLY A 34 -2.31 -18.32 -13.67
N CYS A 35 -1.66 -17.16 -13.59
CA CYS A 35 -2.33 -15.87 -13.74
C CYS A 35 -2.90 -15.69 -15.15
N ALA A 36 -4.18 -15.26 -15.24
CA ALA A 36 -4.88 -15.08 -16.51
C ALA A 36 -4.32 -13.95 -17.38
N HIS A 37 -3.49 -13.06 -16.84
CA HIS A 37 -2.84 -11.99 -17.58
C HIS A 37 -1.61 -12.44 -18.38
N TYR A 38 -1.10 -13.66 -18.16
CA TYR A 38 -0.13 -14.25 -19.07
C TYR A 38 -0.82 -14.76 -20.34
N SER A 39 -0.19 -14.60 -21.51
CA SER A 39 -0.70 -15.10 -22.79
C SER A 39 -0.92 -16.61 -22.79
N GLN A 40 -0.15 -17.33 -22.00
CA GLN A 40 -0.30 -18.77 -21.71
C GLN A 40 -0.21 -18.93 -20.18
N PRO A 41 -1.33 -18.89 -19.46
CA PRO A 41 -1.34 -18.80 -18.00
C PRO A 41 -0.47 -19.85 -17.30
N THR A 42 -0.61 -21.14 -17.65
CA THR A 42 0.15 -22.23 -17.02
C THR A 42 1.62 -22.29 -17.45
N MET A 43 2.00 -21.52 -18.48
CA MET A 43 3.38 -21.40 -18.98
C MET A 43 4.03 -20.06 -18.56
N GLY A 44 3.35 -19.25 -17.76
CA GLY A 44 3.86 -17.98 -17.25
C GLY A 44 5.10 -18.13 -16.35
N VAL A 45 5.42 -17.11 -15.60
CA VAL A 45 6.63 -17.08 -14.74
C VAL A 45 6.45 -18.01 -13.54
N HIS A 46 7.11 -19.15 -13.53
CA HIS A 46 7.16 -20.06 -12.39
C HIS A 46 8.16 -19.59 -11.31
N ALA A 47 8.09 -20.16 -10.10
CA ALA A 47 8.91 -19.74 -8.96
C ALA A 47 10.43 -19.66 -9.23
N PRO A 48 11.07 -20.59 -9.99
CA PRO A 48 12.49 -20.46 -10.33
C PRO A 48 12.81 -19.21 -11.16
N ASP A 49 11.93 -18.85 -12.10
CA ASP A 49 12.11 -17.66 -12.95
C ASP A 49 11.73 -16.40 -12.18
N MET A 50 10.67 -16.46 -11.36
CA MET A 50 10.31 -15.36 -10.47
C MET A 50 11.46 -15.01 -9.51
N ALA A 51 12.16 -16.01 -8.97
CA ALA A 51 13.36 -15.79 -8.17
C ALA A 51 14.45 -15.03 -8.95
N ARG A 52 14.64 -15.33 -10.24
CA ARG A 52 15.59 -14.59 -11.12
C ARG A 52 15.14 -13.16 -11.36
N HIS A 53 13.82 -12.93 -11.59
CA HIS A 53 13.25 -11.58 -11.71
C HIS A 53 13.51 -10.78 -10.43
N CYS A 54 13.20 -11.34 -9.25
CA CYS A 54 13.44 -10.68 -7.97
C CYS A 54 14.94 -10.38 -7.76
N MET A 55 15.84 -11.32 -8.11
CA MET A 55 17.28 -11.08 -8.04
C MET A 55 17.72 -9.98 -8.99
N GLY A 56 17.22 -9.96 -10.22
CA GLY A 56 17.54 -8.94 -11.22
C GLY A 56 17.11 -7.53 -10.82
N GLU A 57 15.97 -7.41 -10.16
CA GLU A 57 15.40 -6.13 -9.68
C GLU A 57 15.86 -5.76 -8.26
N ASP A 58 16.77 -6.54 -7.68
CA ASP A 58 17.21 -6.38 -6.28
C ASP A 58 16.03 -6.37 -5.27
N LEU A 59 14.97 -7.11 -5.59
CA LEU A 59 13.78 -7.27 -4.79
C LEU A 59 13.97 -8.45 -3.83
N LYS A 60 14.06 -8.16 -2.52
CA LYS A 60 14.44 -9.17 -1.52
C LYS A 60 13.29 -10.08 -1.11
N VAL A 61 12.06 -9.56 -1.15
CA VAL A 61 10.85 -10.33 -0.83
C VAL A 61 9.86 -10.21 -1.99
N GLY A 62 9.44 -11.35 -2.53
CA GLY A 62 8.36 -11.45 -3.51
C GLY A 62 7.20 -12.26 -2.89
N ALA A 63 6.08 -11.60 -2.57
CA ALA A 63 4.88 -12.29 -2.16
C ALA A 63 4.05 -12.64 -3.40
N ILE A 64 4.05 -13.92 -3.77
CA ILE A 64 3.32 -14.43 -4.92
C ILE A 64 1.90 -14.73 -4.48
N LEU A 65 0.94 -13.98 -5.01
CA LEU A 65 -0.46 -14.16 -4.64
C LEU A 65 -1.18 -15.08 -5.62
N THR A 66 -1.84 -16.10 -5.07
CA THR A 66 -2.82 -16.89 -5.81
C THR A 66 -4.13 -16.13 -5.83
N TRP A 67 -4.83 -16.10 -6.97
CA TRP A 67 -6.00 -15.23 -7.13
C TRP A 67 -7.16 -15.90 -7.88
N GLY A 68 -8.35 -15.35 -7.75
CA GLY A 68 -9.65 -15.86 -8.16
C GLY A 68 -9.70 -16.75 -9.38
N PRO A 69 -9.64 -16.24 -10.63
CA PRO A 69 -9.81 -17.07 -11.82
C PRO A 69 -8.76 -18.18 -11.98
N CYS A 70 -7.60 -18.00 -11.35
CA CYS A 70 -6.46 -18.91 -11.47
C CYS A 70 -6.18 -19.69 -10.19
N PHE A 71 -6.97 -19.49 -9.15
CA PHE A 71 -6.78 -20.10 -7.82
C PHE A 71 -6.66 -21.63 -7.90
N ASP A 72 -7.53 -22.30 -8.67
CA ASP A 72 -7.52 -23.77 -8.78
C ASP A 72 -6.22 -24.34 -9.34
N TYR A 73 -5.53 -23.60 -10.21
CA TYR A 73 -4.20 -23.98 -10.68
C TYR A 73 -3.13 -23.57 -9.67
N GLN A 74 -3.18 -22.35 -9.14
CA GLN A 74 -2.12 -21.78 -8.31
C GLN A 74 -2.07 -22.34 -6.89
N LYS A 75 -3.20 -22.80 -6.34
CA LYS A 75 -3.28 -23.36 -4.98
C LYS A 75 -2.32 -24.52 -4.73
N GLN A 76 -1.88 -25.25 -5.76
CA GLN A 76 -0.91 -26.33 -5.65
C GLN A 76 0.50 -25.86 -5.19
N PHE A 77 0.82 -24.58 -5.36
CA PHE A 77 2.12 -24.03 -5.01
C PHE A 77 2.17 -23.46 -3.58
N PHE A 78 1.03 -23.32 -2.95
CA PHE A 78 0.96 -22.82 -1.57
C PHE A 78 1.47 -23.88 -0.58
N THR A 79 2.37 -23.48 0.31
CA THR A 79 2.96 -24.36 1.34
C THR A 79 2.79 -23.81 2.75
N GLY A 80 2.30 -22.58 2.92
CA GLY A 80 2.23 -21.90 4.22
C GLY A 80 3.59 -21.44 4.76
N THR A 81 4.66 -21.61 3.98
CA THR A 81 6.06 -21.23 4.31
C THR A 81 6.75 -20.57 3.13
N GLU A 82 8.00 -20.13 3.33
CA GLU A 82 8.84 -19.65 2.23
C GLU A 82 9.01 -20.74 1.17
N ASP A 83 8.93 -20.34 -0.11
CA ASP A 83 9.10 -21.26 -1.24
C ASP A 83 10.53 -21.84 -1.28
N LYS A 84 10.66 -23.07 -1.77
CA LYS A 84 11.95 -23.79 -1.92
C LYS A 84 12.98 -23.06 -2.80
N GLU A 85 12.53 -22.19 -3.69
CA GLU A 85 13.41 -21.38 -4.54
C GLU A 85 14.01 -20.18 -3.81
N SER A 86 13.57 -19.90 -2.58
CA SER A 86 14.16 -18.86 -1.75
C SER A 86 15.66 -19.09 -1.51
N ARG A 87 16.45 -18.05 -1.71
CA ARG A 87 17.90 -18.04 -1.47
C ARG A 87 18.25 -16.72 -0.80
N PHE A 88 18.60 -16.77 0.48
CA PHE A 88 18.96 -15.54 1.20
C PHE A 88 19.94 -14.67 0.39
N PRO A 89 19.66 -13.37 0.26
CA PRO A 89 18.61 -12.58 0.87
C PRO A 89 17.33 -12.44 0.01
N PHE A 90 17.08 -13.33 -0.93
CA PHE A 90 15.91 -13.32 -1.80
C PHE A 90 14.92 -14.39 -1.36
N LEU A 91 13.72 -13.96 -0.97
CA LEU A 91 12.68 -14.80 -0.43
C LEU A 91 11.44 -14.74 -1.32
N LEU A 92 10.84 -15.89 -1.57
CA LEU A 92 9.55 -16.03 -2.22
C LEU A 92 8.59 -16.75 -1.29
N ARG A 93 7.32 -16.40 -1.36
CA ARG A 93 6.25 -17.12 -0.68
C ARG A 93 4.95 -16.99 -1.45
N TYR A 94 4.20 -18.09 -1.53
CA TYR A 94 2.83 -18.07 -2.05
C TYR A 94 1.86 -17.74 -0.93
N ASP A 95 1.01 -16.76 -1.15
CA ASP A 95 -0.10 -16.35 -0.31
C ASP A 95 -1.36 -16.11 -1.19
N VAL A 96 -2.36 -15.34 -0.79
CA VAL A 96 -3.63 -15.22 -1.51
C VAL A 96 -4.01 -13.77 -1.76
N GLU A 97 -4.41 -13.46 -2.99
CA GLU A 97 -5.24 -12.30 -3.30
C GLU A 97 -6.69 -12.75 -3.46
N VAL A 98 -7.58 -12.14 -2.68
CA VAL A 98 -9.01 -12.34 -2.86
C VAL A 98 -9.49 -11.47 -4.02
N SER A 99 -9.54 -12.06 -5.21
CA SER A 99 -9.93 -11.41 -6.46
C SER A 99 -10.66 -12.42 -7.33
N GLY A 100 -11.91 -12.15 -7.71
CA GLY A 100 -12.79 -13.14 -8.36
C GLY A 100 -13.40 -14.17 -7.39
N PHE A 101 -13.13 -14.07 -6.09
CA PHE A 101 -13.87 -14.74 -5.01
C PHE A 101 -15.16 -13.99 -4.68
N GLY A 102 -15.94 -14.48 -3.70
CA GLY A 102 -17.16 -13.82 -3.24
C GLY A 102 -16.97 -12.35 -2.93
N SER A 103 -15.99 -12.02 -2.09
CA SER A 103 -15.66 -10.64 -1.68
C SER A 103 -14.99 -9.78 -2.77
N HIS A 104 -14.67 -10.32 -3.94
CA HIS A 104 -14.21 -9.54 -5.09
C HIS A 104 -15.10 -8.33 -5.41
N LYS A 105 -16.41 -8.47 -5.22
CA LYS A 105 -17.37 -7.39 -5.45
C LYS A 105 -17.28 -6.27 -4.41
N SER A 106 -16.67 -6.55 -3.27
CA SER A 106 -16.46 -5.61 -2.16
C SER A 106 -15.08 -4.97 -2.15
N GLY A 107 -14.17 -5.45 -2.97
CA GLY A 107 -12.79 -5.03 -3.11
C GLY A 107 -11.83 -6.21 -3.09
N HIS A 108 -10.62 -6.01 -3.60
CA HIS A 108 -9.57 -7.02 -3.56
C HIS A 108 -8.81 -6.93 -2.24
N LEU A 109 -8.38 -8.09 -1.73
CA LEU A 109 -7.64 -8.20 -0.48
C LEU A 109 -6.35 -8.99 -0.67
N CYS A 110 -5.23 -8.44 -0.20
CA CYS A 110 -3.98 -9.16 -0.03
C CYS A 110 -3.94 -9.79 1.35
N LEU A 111 -3.82 -11.12 1.40
CA LEU A 111 -3.74 -11.92 2.62
C LEU A 111 -2.37 -12.59 2.66
N LEU A 112 -1.45 -12.03 3.45
CA LEU A 112 -0.06 -12.45 3.53
C LEU A 112 0.19 -13.27 4.80
N LYS A 113 1.12 -14.20 4.75
CA LYS A 113 1.50 -15.04 5.89
C LYS A 113 0.36 -15.95 6.37
N LEU A 114 -0.46 -16.45 5.43
CA LEU A 114 -1.48 -17.45 5.74
C LEU A 114 -0.85 -18.79 6.12
N LYS A 115 -1.51 -19.52 6.99
CA LYS A 115 -1.20 -20.94 7.31
C LYS A 115 -2.04 -21.86 6.45
N GLU A 116 -3.28 -21.48 6.20
CA GLU A 116 -4.26 -22.16 5.35
C GLU A 116 -4.76 -21.18 4.29
N GLN A 117 -4.77 -21.60 3.04
CA GLN A 117 -5.16 -20.74 1.93
C GLN A 117 -6.65 -20.81 1.58
N MET A 118 -7.38 -21.80 2.10
CA MET A 118 -8.78 -22.04 1.78
C MET A 118 -9.68 -21.58 2.93
N TYR A 119 -10.64 -20.70 2.62
CA TYR A 119 -11.68 -20.34 3.58
C TYR A 119 -12.52 -21.57 3.96
N PRO A 120 -12.89 -21.78 5.23
CA PRO A 120 -13.66 -22.94 5.68
C PRO A 120 -15.04 -23.05 5.01
N GLY A 121 -15.49 -24.28 4.76
CA GLY A 121 -16.84 -24.57 4.27
C GLY A 121 -16.92 -25.06 2.84
N GLY A 122 -15.80 -25.18 2.13
CA GLY A 122 -15.74 -25.69 0.75
C GLY A 122 -14.32 -25.85 0.24
N ASP A 123 -14.21 -26.17 -1.05
CA ASP A 123 -12.94 -26.43 -1.75
C ASP A 123 -12.71 -25.53 -2.98
N SER A 124 -13.59 -24.59 -3.20
CA SER A 124 -13.57 -23.65 -4.35
C SER A 124 -13.67 -22.19 -3.90
N THR A 125 -13.56 -21.26 -4.81
CA THR A 125 -13.75 -19.83 -4.57
C THR A 125 -15.21 -19.44 -4.32
N ALA A 126 -16.17 -20.28 -4.71
CA ALA A 126 -17.59 -19.95 -4.72
C ALA A 126 -18.23 -19.82 -3.32
N HIS A 127 -17.66 -20.48 -2.32
CA HIS A 127 -18.18 -20.47 -0.93
C HIS A 127 -17.57 -19.37 -0.06
N TRP A 128 -16.64 -18.58 -0.61
CA TRP A 128 -16.00 -17.50 0.14
C TRP A 128 -16.99 -16.38 0.45
N PRO A 129 -16.79 -15.68 1.58
CA PRO A 129 -17.65 -14.55 1.94
C PRO A 129 -17.71 -13.47 0.86
N THR A 130 -18.84 -12.81 0.77
CA THR A 130 -19.01 -11.60 -0.04
C THR A 130 -18.69 -10.32 0.74
N LEU A 131 -18.78 -10.37 2.09
CA LEU A 131 -18.37 -9.31 2.99
C LEU A 131 -16.87 -9.41 3.29
N CYS A 132 -16.08 -8.40 2.96
CA CYS A 132 -14.62 -8.38 3.20
C CYS A 132 -14.29 -8.64 4.68
N LEU A 133 -15.03 -8.05 5.62
CA LEU A 133 -14.78 -8.21 7.05
C LEU A 133 -14.78 -9.67 7.50
N ASN A 134 -15.61 -10.55 6.91
CA ASN A 134 -15.64 -11.97 7.25
C ASN A 134 -14.37 -12.69 6.78
N THR A 135 -13.86 -12.36 5.59
CA THR A 135 -12.56 -12.84 5.10
C THR A 135 -11.42 -12.35 5.98
N LEU A 136 -11.43 -11.07 6.35
CA LEU A 136 -10.42 -10.47 7.24
C LEU A 136 -10.41 -11.14 8.62
N LYS A 137 -11.57 -11.38 9.23
CA LYS A 137 -11.69 -12.12 10.51
C LYS A 137 -11.01 -13.49 10.44
N TRP A 138 -11.24 -14.23 9.37
CA TRP A 138 -10.63 -15.54 9.16
C TRP A 138 -9.10 -15.46 9.01
N ALA A 139 -8.61 -14.55 8.18
CA ALA A 139 -7.19 -14.36 7.96
C ALA A 139 -6.46 -13.89 9.24
N LYS A 140 -7.04 -12.95 9.98
CA LYS A 140 -6.46 -12.43 11.23
C LYS A 140 -6.35 -13.49 12.32
N LYS A 141 -7.29 -14.44 12.42
CA LYS A 141 -7.17 -15.58 13.33
C LYS A 141 -5.95 -16.45 13.05
N GLN A 142 -5.44 -16.47 11.84
CA GLN A 142 -4.21 -17.18 11.46
C GLN A 142 -2.93 -16.37 11.76
N GLY A 143 -3.05 -15.08 12.07
CA GLY A 143 -1.94 -14.15 12.24
C GLY A 143 -1.48 -13.51 10.94
N ALA A 144 -2.28 -13.59 9.89
CA ALA A 144 -2.00 -13.00 8.60
C ALA A 144 -1.81 -11.47 8.69
N LEU A 145 -0.97 -10.94 7.83
CA LEU A 145 -0.89 -9.52 7.50
C LEU A 145 -1.87 -9.24 6.36
N VAL A 146 -2.80 -8.33 6.54
CA VAL A 146 -3.90 -8.12 5.60
C VAL A 146 -4.10 -6.66 5.24
N GLY A 147 -4.43 -6.42 3.98
CA GLY A 147 -4.77 -5.10 3.46
C GLY A 147 -5.46 -5.20 2.11
N PRO A 148 -6.08 -4.10 1.64
CA PRO A 148 -6.62 -4.05 0.29
C PRO A 148 -5.51 -4.05 -0.75
N ALA A 149 -5.79 -4.59 -1.93
CA ALA A 149 -5.02 -4.39 -3.15
C ALA A 149 -5.55 -3.17 -3.92
N HIS A 150 -4.72 -2.57 -4.77
CA HIS A 150 -5.13 -1.50 -5.70
C HIS A 150 -5.90 -0.37 -5.03
N SER A 151 -5.42 0.08 -3.89
CA SER A 151 -6.19 0.92 -2.95
C SER A 151 -6.80 2.18 -3.58
N GLY A 152 -6.12 2.78 -4.54
CA GLY A 152 -6.60 3.97 -5.24
C GLY A 152 -7.84 3.72 -6.10
N TRP A 153 -8.09 2.49 -6.52
CA TRP A 153 -9.26 2.16 -7.34
C TRP A 153 -10.54 1.89 -6.52
N GLY A 154 -10.48 1.96 -5.21
CA GLY A 154 -11.66 1.86 -4.37
C GLY A 154 -12.56 3.08 -4.50
N LEU A 155 -12.12 4.19 -3.99
CA LEU A 155 -12.82 5.49 -4.00
C LEU A 155 -12.06 6.48 -4.88
N GLN A 156 -12.02 6.23 -6.19
CA GLN A 156 -11.31 7.05 -7.17
C GLN A 156 -12.20 8.16 -7.74
N PRO A 157 -11.67 9.35 -8.04
CA PRO A 157 -12.34 10.35 -8.84
C PRO A 157 -12.52 9.84 -10.28
N ILE A 158 -13.76 9.68 -10.73
CA ILE A 158 -14.09 9.22 -12.09
C ILE A 158 -14.84 10.35 -12.80
N ALA A 159 -14.53 10.58 -14.08
CA ALA A 159 -15.29 11.51 -14.90
C ALA A 159 -16.70 10.97 -15.17
N GLU A 160 -17.71 11.85 -15.14
CA GLU A 160 -19.11 11.48 -15.33
C GLU A 160 -19.37 10.71 -16.65
N ASN A 161 -18.60 11.02 -17.66
CA ASN A 161 -18.67 10.42 -18.99
C ASN A 161 -17.59 9.38 -19.29
N ASP A 162 -16.94 8.82 -18.27
CA ASP A 162 -15.93 7.77 -18.45
C ASP A 162 -16.58 6.52 -19.08
N PRO A 163 -16.16 6.12 -20.31
CA PRO A 163 -16.76 4.98 -21.01
C PRO A 163 -16.47 3.63 -20.32
N ASN A 164 -15.49 3.59 -19.41
CA ASN A 164 -15.14 2.39 -18.63
C ASN A 164 -15.99 2.26 -17.37
N HIS A 165 -16.70 3.29 -16.98
CA HIS A 165 -17.60 3.25 -15.83
C HIS A 165 -18.89 2.53 -16.21
N LYS A 166 -18.94 1.21 -15.94
CA LYS A 166 -20.01 0.32 -16.41
C LYS A 166 -21.27 0.30 -15.52
N GLN A 167 -21.23 0.90 -14.35
CA GLN A 167 -22.35 0.86 -13.41
C GLN A 167 -22.98 2.24 -13.23
N PRO A 168 -24.32 2.32 -13.18
CA PRO A 168 -24.98 3.57 -12.85
C PRO A 168 -24.51 4.05 -11.47
N TYR A 169 -24.04 5.29 -11.42
CA TYR A 169 -23.70 5.92 -10.16
C TYR A 169 -24.98 6.34 -9.41
N THR A 170 -25.19 5.83 -8.23
CA THR A 170 -26.40 6.07 -7.41
C THR A 170 -26.09 6.68 -6.03
N GLY A 171 -24.82 6.78 -5.67
CA GLY A 171 -24.41 7.24 -4.35
C GLY A 171 -24.30 8.76 -4.20
N PRO A 172 -23.96 9.27 -3.00
CA PRO A 172 -23.90 10.69 -2.67
C PRO A 172 -22.69 11.44 -3.21
N GLY A 173 -21.66 10.76 -3.72
CA GLY A 173 -20.46 11.38 -4.29
C GLY A 173 -20.75 12.01 -5.66
N LYS A 174 -19.74 12.64 -6.26
CA LYS A 174 -19.83 13.30 -7.56
C LYS A 174 -18.71 12.83 -8.49
N TYR A 175 -19.03 12.66 -9.76
CA TYR A 175 -18.02 12.54 -10.79
C TYR A 175 -17.23 13.83 -10.93
N GLN A 176 -15.93 13.69 -11.07
CA GLN A 176 -15.02 14.79 -11.36
C GLN A 176 -13.77 14.28 -12.06
N SER A 177 -13.05 15.17 -12.72
CA SER A 177 -11.71 14.85 -13.20
C SER A 177 -10.78 14.59 -12.02
N ALA A 178 -9.80 13.72 -12.22
CA ALA A 178 -8.72 13.51 -11.24
C ALA A 178 -8.07 14.84 -10.90
N THR A 179 -7.80 15.07 -9.63
CA THR A 179 -7.13 16.27 -9.13
C THR A 179 -5.86 15.90 -8.39
N ASP A 180 -4.85 16.74 -8.50
CA ASP A 180 -3.60 16.61 -7.75
C ASP A 180 -3.67 17.20 -6.34
N ALA A 181 -4.76 17.88 -5.99
CA ALA A 181 -4.96 18.41 -4.64
C ALA A 181 -5.16 17.29 -3.63
N LEU A 182 -4.44 17.35 -2.51
CA LEU A 182 -4.49 16.42 -1.38
C LEU A 182 -4.50 17.19 -0.06
N PRO A 183 -5.37 16.81 0.89
CA PRO A 183 -6.49 15.90 0.73
C PRO A 183 -7.64 16.51 -0.10
N ASN A 184 -8.36 15.68 -0.85
CA ASN A 184 -9.54 16.07 -1.61
C ASN A 184 -10.80 15.65 -0.85
N TYR A 185 -11.69 16.59 -0.60
CA TYR A 185 -12.88 16.38 0.25
C TYR A 185 -14.15 16.03 -0.51
N ILE A 186 -14.07 15.80 -1.81
CA ILE A 186 -15.20 15.26 -2.59
C ILE A 186 -15.16 13.75 -2.47
N VAL A 187 -16.30 13.14 -2.11
CA VAL A 187 -16.45 11.70 -2.05
C VAL A 187 -16.72 11.18 -3.46
N PRO A 188 -15.81 10.40 -4.03
CA PRO A 188 -15.98 9.86 -5.38
C PRO A 188 -16.91 8.65 -5.38
N PRO A 189 -17.37 8.18 -6.55
CA PRO A 189 -18.00 6.89 -6.70
C PRO A 189 -16.99 5.75 -6.48
N PHE A 190 -17.51 4.55 -6.34
CA PHE A 190 -16.75 3.33 -6.18
C PHE A 190 -16.66 2.55 -7.50
N ASN A 191 -15.52 2.01 -7.86
CA ASN A 191 -15.33 1.28 -9.10
C ASN A 191 -15.43 -0.27 -9.01
N GLY A 192 -15.50 -0.83 -7.82
CA GLY A 192 -15.74 -2.25 -7.61
C GLY A 192 -14.50 -3.16 -7.47
N ILE A 193 -13.27 -2.66 -7.68
CA ILE A 193 -12.05 -3.50 -7.67
C ILE A 193 -10.96 -3.03 -6.71
N GLY A 194 -11.09 -1.88 -6.09
CA GLY A 194 -10.09 -1.38 -5.16
C GLY A 194 -10.51 -1.54 -3.70
N ALA A 195 -9.98 -0.67 -2.87
CA ALA A 195 -10.09 -0.71 -1.42
C ALA A 195 -11.41 -0.17 -0.85
N CYS A 196 -12.55 -0.33 -1.52
CA CYS A 196 -13.77 0.37 -1.13
C CYS A 196 -14.28 0.03 0.27
N GLU A 197 -14.31 -1.23 0.68
CA GLU A 197 -14.70 -1.61 2.04
C GLU A 197 -13.65 -1.26 3.09
N TYR A 198 -12.42 -0.95 2.69
CA TYR A 198 -11.37 -0.48 3.60
C TYR A 198 -11.85 0.66 4.50
N ILE A 199 -12.67 1.57 3.98
CA ILE A 199 -13.19 2.71 4.75
C ILE A 199 -14.12 2.28 5.90
N ALA A 200 -14.77 1.13 5.78
CA ALA A 200 -15.53 0.51 6.86
C ALA A 200 -14.65 -0.42 7.70
N ASP A 201 -13.86 -1.28 7.05
CA ASP A 201 -13.04 -2.31 7.69
C ASP A 201 -12.00 -1.74 8.66
N VAL A 202 -11.42 -0.57 8.37
CA VAL A 202 -10.42 0.10 9.21
C VAL A 202 -10.95 0.46 10.60
N THR A 203 -12.28 0.53 10.76
CA THR A 203 -12.94 0.83 12.05
C THR A 203 -13.04 -0.38 12.98
N HIS A 204 -12.83 -1.59 12.45
CA HIS A 204 -13.10 -2.83 13.16
C HIS A 204 -11.88 -3.38 13.89
N MET A 205 -12.14 -3.93 15.06
CA MET A 205 -11.24 -4.83 15.77
C MET A 205 -11.77 -6.26 15.67
N VAL A 206 -10.92 -7.23 15.35
CA VAL A 206 -11.28 -8.63 15.15
C VAL A 206 -10.39 -9.54 15.99
N PRO A 207 -10.80 -10.80 16.29
CA PRO A 207 -9.95 -11.72 17.04
C PRO A 207 -8.66 -12.05 16.27
N GLY A 208 -7.51 -11.85 16.93
CA GLY A 208 -6.21 -12.33 16.49
C GLY A 208 -5.97 -13.81 16.83
N PRO A 209 -4.74 -14.34 16.61
CA PRO A 209 -4.40 -15.74 16.85
C PRO A 209 -4.56 -16.19 18.30
N ASP A 210 -4.38 -15.29 19.26
CA ASP A 210 -4.54 -15.53 20.69
C ASP A 210 -5.93 -15.15 21.22
N GLY A 211 -6.86 -14.81 20.30
CA GLY A 211 -8.21 -14.37 20.62
C GLY A 211 -8.32 -12.91 21.05
N LYS A 212 -7.21 -12.19 21.22
CA LYS A 212 -7.26 -10.77 21.56
C LYS A 212 -7.66 -9.92 20.37
N PRO A 213 -8.32 -8.79 20.61
CA PRO A 213 -8.68 -7.86 19.54
C PRO A 213 -7.43 -7.29 18.84
N VAL A 214 -7.43 -7.36 17.51
CA VAL A 214 -6.43 -6.73 16.63
C VAL A 214 -7.15 -5.94 15.52
N PRO A 215 -6.54 -4.91 14.92
CA PRO A 215 -7.13 -4.22 13.78
C PRO A 215 -7.50 -5.21 12.67
N ALA A 216 -8.68 -5.04 12.06
CA ALA A 216 -9.11 -5.89 10.95
C ALA A 216 -8.22 -5.72 9.72
N VAL A 217 -7.67 -4.50 9.51
CA VAL A 217 -6.77 -4.15 8.41
C VAL A 217 -5.44 -3.67 8.97
N ASP A 218 -4.33 -4.18 8.42
CA ASP A 218 -2.97 -3.81 8.84
C ASP A 218 -2.38 -2.70 7.97
N PHE A 219 -2.62 -2.71 6.65
CA PHE A 219 -2.02 -1.75 5.72
C PHE A 219 -2.98 -1.33 4.60
N LEU A 220 -2.66 -0.22 3.96
CA LEU A 220 -3.21 0.24 2.70
C LEU A 220 -2.13 0.07 1.63
N SER A 221 -2.47 -0.52 0.48
CA SER A 221 -1.52 -0.71 -0.62
C SER A 221 -1.25 0.61 -1.36
N MET A 222 -0.05 0.70 -1.91
CA MET A 222 0.46 1.89 -2.61
C MET A 222 1.33 1.49 -3.81
N VAL A 223 1.48 2.41 -4.73
CA VAL A 223 2.45 2.45 -5.84
C VAL A 223 1.96 1.79 -7.13
N ASP A 224 0.89 1.05 -7.13
CA ASP A 224 0.34 0.40 -8.33
C ASP A 224 -0.85 1.14 -8.96
N THR A 225 -1.48 2.07 -8.25
CA THR A 225 -2.57 2.92 -8.75
C THR A 225 -2.20 4.41 -8.71
N PRO A 226 -3.05 5.32 -9.23
CA PRO A 226 -2.75 6.75 -9.21
C PRO A 226 -2.43 7.27 -7.81
N HIS A 227 -1.24 7.83 -7.64
CA HIS A 227 -0.74 8.29 -6.34
C HIS A 227 -1.67 9.27 -5.62
N THR A 228 -2.42 10.08 -6.35
CA THR A 228 -3.37 11.03 -5.75
C THR A 228 -4.57 10.30 -5.12
N TRP A 229 -4.99 9.18 -5.69
CA TRP A 229 -6.15 8.42 -5.19
C TRP A 229 -5.79 7.62 -3.94
N GLU A 230 -4.66 6.90 -3.98
CA GLU A 230 -4.13 6.13 -2.84
C GLU A 230 -3.88 7.04 -1.63
N LEU A 231 -3.14 8.12 -1.86
CA LEU A 231 -2.79 9.08 -0.80
C LEU A 231 -4.02 9.78 -0.24
N ASN A 232 -5.06 10.04 -1.05
CA ASN A 232 -6.28 10.67 -0.57
C ASN A 232 -7.00 9.82 0.47
N ILE A 233 -7.22 8.53 0.18
CA ILE A 233 -7.84 7.59 1.13
C ILE A 233 -6.97 7.47 2.38
N CYS A 234 -5.66 7.32 2.20
CA CYS A 234 -4.70 7.21 3.29
C CYS A 234 -4.75 8.43 4.22
N TYR A 235 -4.69 9.63 3.67
CA TYR A 235 -4.65 10.87 4.46
C TYR A 235 -5.95 11.11 5.23
N HIS A 236 -7.11 10.83 4.62
CA HIS A 236 -8.38 10.93 5.33
C HIS A 236 -8.47 9.96 6.51
N THR A 237 -8.03 8.71 6.35
CA THR A 237 -8.07 7.72 7.43
C THR A 237 -7.06 8.03 8.54
N LEU A 238 -5.87 8.52 8.21
CA LEU A 238 -4.90 9.00 9.19
C LEU A 238 -5.41 10.23 9.95
N ASN A 239 -6.02 11.19 9.26
CA ASN A 239 -6.66 12.38 9.82
C ASN A 239 -7.84 12.03 10.73
N ALA A 240 -8.54 10.93 10.43
CA ALA A 240 -9.58 10.37 11.30
C ALA A 240 -9.01 9.64 12.53
N GLY A 241 -7.68 9.55 12.66
CA GLY A 241 -6.99 9.00 13.82
C GLY A 241 -6.78 7.48 13.78
N PHE A 242 -6.92 6.85 12.62
CA PHE A 242 -6.55 5.43 12.47
C PHE A 242 -5.05 5.24 12.33
N ARG A 243 -4.56 4.07 12.70
CA ARG A 243 -3.13 3.71 12.72
C ARG A 243 -2.75 2.77 11.58
N THR A 244 -3.50 2.80 10.47
CA THR A 244 -3.20 2.00 9.28
C THR A 244 -1.82 2.36 8.74
N ARG A 245 -1.11 1.34 8.28
CA ARG A 245 0.20 1.45 7.66
C ARG A 245 0.09 1.43 6.15
N ILE A 246 1.18 1.72 5.45
CA ILE A 246 1.27 1.60 3.99
C ILE A 246 2.30 0.56 3.60
N SER A 247 2.04 -0.15 2.49
CA SER A 247 2.94 -1.12 1.88
C SER A 247 2.91 -0.98 0.35
N GLY A 248 4.02 -1.29 -0.33
CA GLY A 248 4.17 -1.12 -1.77
C GLY A 248 3.93 -2.40 -2.55
N GLU A 249 3.23 -2.30 -3.67
CA GLU A 249 2.89 -3.40 -4.57
C GLU A 249 3.05 -3.02 -6.04
N THR A 250 3.19 -4.04 -6.91
CA THR A 250 3.27 -3.86 -8.37
C THR A 250 2.06 -4.45 -9.09
N ASP A 251 1.42 -5.47 -8.50
CA ASP A 251 0.45 -6.36 -9.16
C ASP A 251 0.96 -6.87 -10.52
N PHE A 252 2.22 -7.32 -10.53
CA PHE A 252 2.83 -7.89 -11.74
C PHE A 252 2.16 -9.23 -12.09
N PRO A 253 1.78 -9.50 -13.33
CA PRO A 253 1.86 -8.64 -14.51
C PRO A 253 0.56 -7.88 -14.82
N CYS A 254 -0.38 -7.78 -13.88
CA CYS A 254 -1.73 -7.28 -14.13
C CYS A 254 -1.74 -5.76 -14.31
N ILE A 255 -1.16 -5.00 -13.39
CA ILE A 255 -1.07 -3.55 -13.48
C ILE A 255 0.23 -3.12 -14.13
N TYR A 256 1.37 -3.57 -13.61
CA TYR A 256 2.68 -3.34 -14.21
C TYR A 256 3.25 -4.64 -14.77
N GLY A 257 3.23 -4.78 -16.11
CA GLY A 257 3.72 -5.96 -16.81
C GLY A 257 5.22 -5.93 -17.17
N GLU A 258 5.90 -4.80 -16.93
CA GLU A 258 7.29 -4.61 -17.34
C GLU A 258 8.26 -5.39 -16.46
N ARG A 259 8.09 -5.33 -15.13
CA ARG A 259 8.93 -6.00 -14.14
C ARG A 259 8.32 -5.99 -12.75
N VAL A 260 8.72 -6.94 -11.92
CA VAL A 260 8.36 -6.98 -10.49
C VAL A 260 9.01 -5.84 -9.71
N GLY A 261 8.38 -5.40 -8.63
CA GLY A 261 8.93 -4.42 -7.73
C GLY A 261 9.05 -3.00 -8.29
N LEU A 262 8.29 -2.65 -9.35
CA LEU A 262 8.10 -1.24 -9.74
C LEU A 262 7.43 -0.46 -8.62
N GLY A 263 6.47 -1.09 -7.91
CA GLY A 263 5.99 -0.66 -6.62
C GLY A 263 6.56 -1.58 -5.54
N ARG A 264 7.19 -1.01 -4.52
CA ARG A 264 7.82 -1.80 -3.45
C ARG A 264 7.79 -1.11 -2.10
N ALA A 265 7.77 -1.91 -1.04
CA ALA A 265 8.06 -1.48 0.32
C ALA A 265 9.54 -1.74 0.65
N TYR A 266 10.15 -0.84 1.40
CA TYR A 266 11.41 -1.07 2.09
C TYR A 266 11.12 -1.15 3.59
N VAL A 267 11.43 -2.29 4.18
CA VAL A 267 11.11 -2.61 5.58
C VAL A 267 12.38 -2.70 6.40
N LYS A 268 12.44 -1.97 7.51
CA LYS A 268 13.55 -2.02 8.45
C LYS A 268 13.44 -3.26 9.33
N ILE A 269 14.47 -4.10 9.32
CA ILE A 269 14.54 -5.32 10.12
C ILE A 269 15.87 -5.31 10.88
N ASP A 270 15.76 -5.49 12.18
CA ASP A 270 16.91 -5.70 13.04
C ASP A 270 17.30 -7.20 12.96
N GLY A 271 18.50 -7.49 12.47
CA GLY A 271 18.99 -8.86 12.29
C GLY A 271 18.77 -9.44 10.90
N ARG A 272 18.59 -10.77 10.83
CA ARG A 272 18.48 -11.48 9.56
C ARG A 272 17.08 -11.38 8.96
N LEU A 273 16.99 -11.01 7.68
CA LEU A 273 15.75 -11.04 6.91
C LEU A 273 15.13 -12.45 6.93
N ASN A 274 13.84 -12.52 7.21
CA ASN A 274 12.92 -13.62 6.95
C ASN A 274 11.54 -13.04 6.64
N TYR A 275 10.66 -13.85 6.05
CA TYR A 275 9.34 -13.38 5.61
C TYR A 275 8.47 -12.87 6.75
N ASP A 276 8.51 -13.55 7.90
CA ASP A 276 7.71 -13.18 9.09
C ASP A 276 8.14 -11.82 9.65
N ALA A 277 9.45 -11.58 9.76
CA ALA A 277 9.99 -10.31 10.22
C ALA A 277 9.67 -9.16 9.23
N TRP A 278 9.65 -9.46 7.92
CA TRP A 278 9.27 -8.48 6.90
C TRP A 278 7.80 -8.09 7.02
N CYS A 279 6.90 -9.06 7.17
CA CYS A 279 5.48 -8.80 7.42
C CYS A 279 5.25 -8.02 8.71
N GLU A 280 5.98 -8.34 9.79
CA GLU A 280 5.85 -7.63 11.07
C GLU A 280 6.36 -6.19 10.98
N GLY A 281 7.41 -5.95 10.19
CA GLY A 281 7.89 -4.61 9.89
C GLY A 281 6.85 -3.74 9.18
N ILE A 282 6.07 -4.30 8.24
CA ILE A 282 4.92 -3.60 7.63
C ILE A 282 3.85 -3.33 8.70
N ARG A 283 3.46 -4.34 9.48
CA ARG A 283 2.45 -4.23 10.54
C ARG A 283 2.79 -3.13 11.56
N SER A 284 4.06 -3.03 11.94
CA SER A 284 4.53 -2.00 12.87
C SER A 284 4.68 -0.62 12.21
N GLY A 285 4.60 -0.53 10.87
CA GLY A 285 4.84 0.70 10.12
C GLY A 285 6.33 1.07 10.00
N ARG A 286 7.23 0.11 10.22
CA ARG A 286 8.67 0.29 10.07
C ARG A 286 9.09 0.15 8.61
N ALA A 287 8.39 0.91 7.74
CA ALA A 287 8.52 0.81 6.30
C ALA A 287 8.29 2.15 5.58
N TYR A 288 8.80 2.26 4.38
CA TYR A 288 8.42 3.27 3.39
C TYR A 288 8.17 2.59 2.05
N VAL A 289 7.37 3.23 1.19
CA VAL A 289 7.07 2.77 -0.17
C VAL A 289 7.85 3.57 -1.20
N SER A 290 8.16 2.95 -2.34
CA SER A 290 8.95 3.60 -3.39
C SER A 290 8.75 2.91 -4.75
N ASP A 291 9.01 3.68 -5.84
CA ASP A 291 9.21 3.18 -7.20
C ASP A 291 10.62 2.57 -7.42
N GLY A 292 11.42 2.45 -6.35
CA GLY A 292 12.79 1.95 -6.38
C GLY A 292 13.85 2.98 -6.80
N LYS A 293 13.45 4.21 -7.15
CA LYS A 293 14.37 5.29 -7.59
C LYS A 293 14.61 6.36 -6.50
N SER A 294 13.92 6.26 -5.37
CA SER A 294 14.15 7.11 -4.20
C SER A 294 14.04 6.34 -2.89
N HIS A 295 14.72 6.82 -1.86
CA HIS A 295 14.77 6.22 -0.53
C HIS A 295 14.57 7.28 0.54
N LEU A 296 13.74 6.95 1.54
CA LEU A 296 13.42 7.76 2.71
C LEU A 296 13.73 6.95 3.98
N MET A 297 15.01 6.72 4.24
CA MET A 297 15.51 5.85 5.30
C MET A 297 15.70 6.64 6.61
N GLU A 298 15.79 5.92 7.72
CA GLU A 298 16.14 6.45 9.05
C GLU A 298 15.26 7.65 9.49
N PHE A 299 13.96 7.62 9.11
CA PHE A 299 13.03 8.68 9.48
C PHE A 299 12.73 8.64 10.98
N LYS A 300 12.89 9.79 11.64
CA LYS A 300 12.69 9.99 13.07
C LYS A 300 11.96 11.31 13.34
N ALA A 301 11.21 11.33 14.45
CA ALA A 301 10.72 12.56 15.08
C ALA A 301 11.35 12.67 16.48
N ASN A 302 12.17 13.69 16.70
CA ASN A 302 13.11 13.77 17.83
C ASN A 302 13.95 12.47 17.86
N ASP A 303 13.90 11.71 18.95
CA ASP A 303 14.61 10.44 19.10
C ASP A 303 13.78 9.21 18.73
N LEU A 304 12.49 9.38 18.41
CA LEU A 304 11.59 8.28 18.06
C LEU A 304 11.80 7.83 16.61
N GLU A 305 12.22 6.59 16.43
CA GLU A 305 12.32 5.97 15.10
C GLU A 305 10.96 5.52 14.58
N LEU A 306 10.79 5.62 13.26
CA LEU A 306 9.64 5.06 12.55
C LEU A 306 9.42 3.58 12.88
N GLY A 307 8.19 3.20 13.23
CA GLY A 307 7.80 1.83 13.57
C GLY A 307 8.14 1.37 14.99
N VAL A 308 8.82 2.20 15.78
CA VAL A 308 9.11 1.92 17.19
C VAL A 308 8.01 2.51 18.06
N ASN A 309 7.58 1.78 19.11
CA ASN A 309 6.51 2.23 20.03
C ASN A 309 5.25 2.71 19.30
N GLY A 310 4.79 1.96 18.28
CA GLY A 310 3.63 2.34 17.48
C GLY A 310 3.82 3.56 16.60
N SER A 311 5.05 4.08 16.47
CA SER A 311 5.38 5.38 15.85
C SER A 311 4.69 6.57 16.57
N GLU A 312 4.46 6.51 17.88
CA GLU A 312 3.78 7.56 18.63
C GLU A 312 4.76 8.38 19.49
N LEU A 313 4.89 9.66 19.17
CA LEU A 313 5.62 10.66 19.94
C LEU A 313 4.65 11.41 20.86
N GLN A 314 4.82 11.23 22.16
CA GLN A 314 4.00 11.93 23.19
C GLN A 314 4.64 13.28 23.55
N LEU A 315 3.84 14.34 23.52
CA LEU A 315 4.23 15.70 23.88
C LEU A 315 3.29 16.25 24.96
N ALA A 316 3.85 16.65 26.08
CA ALA A 316 3.08 17.22 27.18
C ALA A 316 2.46 18.61 26.87
N GLN A 317 2.94 19.28 25.82
CA GLN A 317 2.46 20.58 25.34
C GLN A 317 2.89 20.83 23.90
N PRO A 318 2.26 21.76 23.19
CA PRO A 318 2.71 22.20 21.88
C PRO A 318 4.20 22.60 21.89
N THR A 319 4.95 22.08 20.90
CA THR A 319 6.37 22.38 20.76
C THR A 319 6.83 22.15 19.31
N THR A 320 8.03 22.61 18.99
CA THR A 320 8.67 22.27 17.71
C THR A 320 9.32 20.88 17.83
N ILE A 321 9.01 20.00 16.89
CA ILE A 321 9.67 18.69 16.75
C ILE A 321 10.72 18.74 15.66
N LYS A 322 11.78 17.98 15.85
CA LYS A 322 12.83 17.80 14.84
C LYS A 322 12.58 16.51 14.06
N LEU A 323 12.34 16.62 12.76
CA LEU A 323 12.28 15.47 11.87
C LEU A 323 13.63 15.28 11.19
N THR A 324 14.13 14.06 11.18
CA THR A 324 15.40 13.73 10.52
C THR A 324 15.22 12.51 9.63
N ALA A 325 15.95 12.45 8.52
CA ALA A 325 15.96 11.27 7.64
C ALA A 325 17.24 11.20 6.80
N LYS A 326 17.58 10.01 6.38
CA LYS A 326 18.59 9.75 5.36
C LYS A 326 17.88 9.54 4.01
N VAL A 327 18.07 10.46 3.09
CA VAL A 327 17.36 10.50 1.81
C VAL A 327 18.33 10.30 0.65
N ALA A 328 17.92 9.52 -0.33
CA ALA A 328 18.63 9.37 -1.59
C ALA A 328 17.64 9.30 -2.75
N ALA A 329 17.98 9.89 -3.88
CA ALA A 329 17.16 9.87 -5.10
C ALA A 329 18.03 9.81 -6.32
N ARG A 330 17.56 9.16 -7.40
CA ARG A 330 18.29 9.04 -8.65
C ARG A 330 17.40 9.32 -9.85
N LEU A 331 17.71 10.38 -10.55
CA LEU A 331 17.21 10.72 -11.88
C LEU A 331 18.30 10.51 -12.92
N ASP A 332 17.93 10.25 -14.15
CA ASP A 332 18.84 10.35 -15.27
C ASP A 332 19.26 11.82 -15.51
N GLU A 333 20.41 12.04 -16.18
CA GLU A 333 20.88 13.39 -16.44
C GLU A 333 19.89 14.17 -17.30
N GLN A 334 19.33 13.51 -18.31
CA GLN A 334 18.30 14.09 -19.17
C GLN A 334 16.90 13.65 -18.70
N PRO A 335 15.90 14.55 -18.79
CA PRO A 335 14.53 14.18 -18.52
C PRO A 335 14.05 13.04 -19.43
N VAL A 336 13.28 12.11 -18.85
CA VAL A 336 12.58 11.07 -19.62
C VAL A 336 11.36 11.72 -20.32
N PRO A 337 11.31 11.74 -21.66
CA PRO A 337 10.22 12.41 -22.37
C PRO A 337 8.86 11.79 -22.01
N GLY A 338 7.85 12.64 -21.83
CA GLY A 338 6.46 12.23 -21.71
C GLY A 338 6.01 11.78 -20.32
N ILE A 339 6.88 11.78 -19.28
CA ILE A 339 6.46 11.42 -17.89
C ILE A 339 6.14 12.66 -17.07
N GLN A 340 7.02 13.66 -17.09
CA GLN A 340 6.78 14.92 -16.39
C GLN A 340 5.52 15.61 -16.94
N GLY A 341 4.58 15.94 -16.06
CA GLY A 341 3.32 16.58 -16.46
C GLY A 341 2.23 15.63 -16.96
N LEU A 342 2.43 14.30 -16.93
CA LEU A 342 1.32 13.38 -17.13
C LEU A 342 0.24 13.58 -16.07
N ALA A 343 -1.03 13.46 -16.49
CA ALA A 343 -2.13 13.41 -15.55
C ALA A 343 -1.94 12.25 -14.55
N ALA A 344 -2.42 12.43 -13.31
CA ALA A 344 -2.18 11.46 -12.24
C ALA A 344 -2.72 10.06 -12.55
N ASP A 345 -3.79 9.96 -13.35
CA ASP A 345 -4.42 8.72 -13.81
C ASP A 345 -3.72 8.03 -14.98
N LYS A 346 -2.57 8.51 -15.43
CA LYS A 346 -1.78 7.93 -16.53
C LYS A 346 -0.52 7.25 -16.01
N LYS A 347 -0.24 6.05 -16.54
CA LYS A 347 0.98 5.29 -16.23
C LYS A 347 2.24 5.95 -16.80
N PRO A 348 3.38 5.85 -16.10
CA PRO A 348 3.53 5.24 -14.79
C PRO A 348 2.89 6.11 -13.70
N PHE A 349 2.05 5.52 -12.84
CA PHE A 349 1.36 6.24 -11.76
C PHE A 349 2.34 6.81 -10.72
N TRP A 350 3.38 6.02 -10.43
CA TRP A 350 4.50 6.41 -9.60
C TRP A 350 5.79 6.32 -10.41
N ASP A 351 6.52 7.40 -10.51
CA ASP A 351 7.85 7.50 -11.11
C ASP A 351 8.50 8.81 -10.65
N ILE A 352 9.76 8.72 -10.24
CA ILE A 352 10.52 9.88 -9.75
C ILE A 352 10.62 11.01 -10.79
N GLU A 353 10.50 10.70 -12.07
CA GLU A 353 10.51 11.71 -13.13
C GLU A 353 9.35 12.71 -13.02
N ARG A 354 8.23 12.29 -12.38
CA ARG A 354 7.11 13.20 -12.04
C ARG A 354 7.50 14.26 -11.01
N ALA A 355 8.51 13.98 -10.18
CA ALA A 355 9.02 14.89 -9.16
C ALA A 355 10.13 15.81 -9.66
N ARG A 356 10.65 15.57 -10.86
CA ARG A 356 11.74 16.39 -11.43
C ARG A 356 11.37 17.86 -11.54
N ILE A 357 12.26 18.75 -11.10
CA ILE A 357 12.07 20.21 -11.19
C ILE A 357 12.57 20.72 -12.54
N GLY A 358 11.64 20.99 -13.47
CA GLY A 358 11.97 21.44 -14.82
C GLY A 358 12.88 20.45 -15.54
N THR A 359 14.01 20.91 -16.07
CA THR A 359 15.03 20.05 -16.69
C THR A 359 16.16 19.67 -15.74
N LYS A 360 16.11 20.12 -14.49
CA LYS A 360 17.16 19.88 -13.52
C LYS A 360 17.07 18.47 -12.95
N ARG A 361 18.20 17.96 -12.51
CA ARG A 361 18.31 16.69 -11.77
C ARG A 361 18.03 16.92 -10.28
N GLU A 362 16.89 17.54 -9.98
CA GLU A 362 16.49 17.96 -8.64
C GLU A 362 15.06 17.49 -8.35
N VAL A 363 14.80 17.10 -7.09
CA VAL A 363 13.47 16.71 -6.61
C VAL A 363 13.20 17.35 -5.25
N PRO A 364 11.93 17.71 -4.93
CA PRO A 364 11.55 18.14 -3.59
C PRO A 364 11.38 16.95 -2.66
N VAL A 365 11.93 17.04 -1.46
CA VAL A 365 11.61 16.18 -0.31
C VAL A 365 10.68 16.98 0.58
N GLU A 366 9.43 16.54 0.71
CA GLU A 366 8.38 17.25 1.43
C GLU A 366 8.17 16.63 2.81
N VAL A 367 7.90 17.48 3.79
CA VAL A 367 7.30 17.09 5.07
C VAL A 367 5.81 17.26 4.97
N ILE A 368 5.09 16.18 5.19
CA ILE A 368 3.62 16.14 5.18
C ILE A 368 3.13 16.08 6.61
N VAL A 369 2.24 16.99 6.98
CA VAL A 369 1.53 16.98 8.26
C VAL A 369 0.04 17.04 7.99
N ASP A 370 -0.72 16.07 8.51
CA ASP A 370 -2.17 15.95 8.30
C ASP A 370 -2.60 16.02 6.83
N GLY A 371 -1.71 15.58 5.92
CA GLY A 371 -1.95 15.57 4.47
C GLY A 371 -1.39 16.77 3.71
N GLU A 372 -1.03 17.84 4.40
CA GLU A 372 -0.52 19.08 3.80
C GLU A 372 1.02 19.12 3.78
N SER A 373 1.60 19.63 2.71
CA SER A 373 3.04 19.88 2.62
C SER A 373 3.40 21.15 3.42
N VAL A 374 4.04 21.00 4.58
CA VAL A 374 4.35 22.11 5.49
C VAL A 374 5.79 22.60 5.39
N ALA A 375 6.70 21.77 4.88
CA ALA A 375 8.09 22.13 4.65
C ALA A 375 8.66 21.29 3.49
N LEU A 376 9.68 21.79 2.83
CA LEU A 376 10.39 21.04 1.79
C LEU A 376 11.87 21.42 1.73
N GLN A 377 12.69 20.48 1.26
CA GLN A 377 14.07 20.72 0.84
C GLN A 377 14.28 20.11 -0.54
N ILE A 378 14.96 20.85 -1.40
CA ILE A 378 15.31 20.36 -2.75
C ILE A 378 16.64 19.63 -2.65
N ILE A 379 16.71 18.42 -3.21
CA ILE A 379 17.94 17.64 -3.29
C ILE A 379 18.32 17.36 -4.75
N VAL A 380 19.62 17.25 -5.01
CA VAL A 380 20.09 16.73 -6.28
C VAL A 380 19.91 15.22 -6.31
N ALA A 381 19.18 14.71 -7.29
CA ALA A 381 18.86 13.30 -7.46
C ALA A 381 19.97 12.56 -8.23
N ASP A 382 21.20 12.60 -7.71
CA ASP A 382 22.41 12.01 -8.30
C ASP A 382 22.74 10.61 -7.75
N GLY A 383 21.92 10.10 -6.85
CA GLY A 383 22.13 8.82 -6.15
C GLY A 383 22.94 8.96 -4.86
N THR A 384 23.36 10.17 -4.48
CA THR A 384 24.06 10.42 -3.22
C THR A 384 23.07 10.45 -2.05
N SER A 385 23.41 9.74 -0.97
CA SER A 385 22.64 9.78 0.28
C SER A 385 22.96 11.05 1.06
N ARG A 386 21.91 11.71 1.56
CA ARG A 386 21.98 12.96 2.31
C ARG A 386 21.19 12.85 3.61
N ASP A 387 21.70 13.45 4.68
CA ASP A 387 20.97 13.60 5.92
C ASP A 387 20.21 14.93 5.87
N LEU A 388 18.87 14.87 6.05
CA LEU A 388 17.99 16.01 6.06
C LEU A 388 17.43 16.22 7.47
N THR A 389 17.19 17.48 7.82
CA THR A 389 16.58 17.88 9.09
C THR A 389 15.54 18.96 8.84
N PHE A 390 14.38 18.83 9.48
CA PHE A 390 13.30 19.79 9.43
C PHE A 390 12.82 20.09 10.86
N ASP A 391 12.59 21.35 11.16
CA ASP A 391 11.94 21.79 12.39
C ASP A 391 10.45 22.07 12.08
N VAL A 392 9.55 21.37 12.75
CA VAL A 392 8.11 21.40 12.46
C VAL A 392 7.34 21.76 13.73
N PRO A 393 6.52 22.82 13.73
CA PRO A 393 5.66 23.14 14.87
C PRO A 393 4.56 22.08 15.02
N ALA A 394 4.52 21.40 16.17
CA ALA A 394 3.43 20.53 16.60
C ALA A 394 2.53 21.29 17.58
N THR A 395 1.53 22.00 17.06
CA THR A 395 0.62 22.83 17.85
C THR A 395 -0.58 22.05 18.37
N ARG A 396 -0.88 20.92 17.78
CA ARG A 396 -1.92 19.96 18.14
C ARG A 396 -1.48 18.55 17.77
N SER A 397 -2.21 17.55 18.19
CA SER A 397 -1.99 16.18 17.74
C SER A 397 -2.17 16.08 16.23
N CYS A 398 -1.19 15.44 15.59
CA CYS A 398 -1.10 15.32 14.11
C CYS A 398 -0.31 14.06 13.74
N TRP A 399 -0.23 13.76 12.48
CA TRP A 399 0.74 12.80 11.95
C TRP A 399 1.70 13.51 11.01
N ALA A 400 2.93 13.02 10.94
CA ALA A 400 3.96 13.55 10.06
C ALA A 400 4.61 12.43 9.24
N ALA A 401 4.89 12.70 7.97
CA ALA A 401 5.57 11.79 7.05
C ALA A 401 6.50 12.57 6.12
N LEU A 402 7.42 11.85 5.46
CA LEU A 402 8.20 12.39 4.34
C LEU A 402 7.70 11.83 3.03
N ARG A 403 7.80 12.64 1.96
CA ARG A 403 7.36 12.28 0.61
C ARG A 403 8.29 12.87 -0.44
N ILE A 404 8.56 12.11 -1.50
CA ILE A 404 8.96 12.59 -2.83
C ILE A 404 7.81 12.21 -3.75
N ARG A 405 6.95 13.17 -4.10
CA ARG A 405 5.75 12.91 -4.89
C ARG A 405 6.11 12.70 -6.36
N ALA A 406 5.64 11.75 -7.06
CA ALA A 406 5.09 10.44 -6.85
C ALA A 406 6.19 9.40 -7.05
N SER A 407 7.06 9.27 -6.06
CA SER A 407 8.17 8.30 -6.08
C SER A 407 8.29 7.53 -4.78
N SER A 408 8.23 8.21 -3.61
CA SER A 408 8.30 7.54 -2.31
C SER A 408 7.52 8.26 -1.22
N HIS A 409 7.09 7.49 -0.21
CA HIS A 409 6.37 7.97 0.97
C HIS A 409 6.71 7.11 2.20
N THR A 410 7.02 7.74 3.35
CA THR A 410 7.21 6.99 4.61
C THR A 410 5.87 6.61 5.22
N ASN A 411 5.84 5.58 6.07
CA ASN A 411 4.79 5.49 7.06
C ASN A 411 4.82 6.74 7.97
N PRO A 412 3.69 7.10 8.61
CA PRO A 412 3.64 8.27 9.47
C PRO A 412 4.25 8.01 10.85
N ILE A 413 4.74 9.09 11.48
CA ILE A 413 4.92 9.20 12.93
C ILE A 413 3.75 10.02 13.46
N PHE A 414 3.07 9.51 14.47
CA PHE A 414 1.93 10.15 15.13
C PHE A 414 2.46 11.00 16.27
N VAL A 415 2.12 12.28 16.30
CA VAL A 415 2.51 13.23 17.34
C VAL A 415 1.28 13.52 18.18
N ILE A 416 1.29 13.10 19.43
CA ILE A 416 0.17 13.23 20.35
C ILE A 416 0.50 14.35 21.36
N VAL A 417 -0.29 15.41 21.33
CA VAL A 417 -0.11 16.60 22.18
C VAL A 417 -1.17 16.63 23.26
N ASN A 418 -0.76 16.73 24.53
CA ASN A 418 -1.67 16.77 25.69
C ASN A 418 -2.63 15.56 25.75
N ASP A 419 -2.19 14.38 25.34
CA ASP A 419 -2.98 13.13 25.26
C ASP A 419 -4.26 13.24 24.41
N LYS A 420 -4.36 14.26 23.55
CA LYS A 420 -5.51 14.43 22.66
C LYS A 420 -5.38 13.58 21.42
N PRO A 421 -6.45 12.93 20.96
CA PRO A 421 -6.40 12.14 19.74
C PRO A 421 -6.26 13.02 18.49
N ILE A 422 -5.79 12.43 17.39
CA ILE A 422 -5.82 13.05 16.07
C ILE A 422 -7.27 13.01 15.58
N ARG A 423 -7.87 14.17 15.30
CA ARG A 423 -9.24 14.33 14.82
C ARG A 423 -9.33 15.53 13.90
N GLU A 424 -9.39 15.25 12.59
CA GLU A 424 -9.65 16.27 11.58
C GLU A 424 -11.11 16.13 11.11
N LYS A 425 -11.93 17.08 11.52
CA LYS A 425 -13.38 17.03 11.31
C LYS A 425 -13.80 16.80 9.86
N ARG A 426 -13.20 17.53 8.90
CA ARG A 426 -13.52 17.40 7.48
C ARG A 426 -13.19 16.01 6.94
N SER A 427 -12.11 15.40 7.41
CA SER A 427 -11.73 14.04 7.03
C SER A 427 -12.68 13.00 7.64
N LEU A 428 -13.11 13.18 8.88
CA LEU A 428 -14.11 12.32 9.52
C LEU A 428 -15.46 12.39 8.79
N GLU A 429 -15.91 13.60 8.39
CA GLU A 429 -17.10 13.78 7.57
C GLU A 429 -16.97 13.13 6.19
N TRP A 430 -15.79 13.22 5.58
CA TRP A 430 -15.48 12.54 4.31
C TRP A 430 -15.53 11.01 4.48
N CYS A 431 -14.91 10.45 5.51
CA CYS A 431 -14.94 9.02 5.81
C CYS A 431 -16.37 8.52 6.04
N LEU A 432 -17.17 9.23 6.83
CA LEU A 432 -18.57 8.87 7.08
C LEU A 432 -19.40 8.83 5.78
N LYS A 433 -19.26 9.85 4.93
CA LYS A 433 -19.91 9.88 3.61
C LYS A 433 -19.40 8.77 2.69
N SER A 434 -18.11 8.41 2.80
CA SER A 434 -17.50 7.32 2.02
C SER A 434 -18.04 5.96 2.44
N VAL A 435 -18.36 5.74 3.73
CA VAL A 435 -19.04 4.54 4.21
C VAL A 435 -20.44 4.44 3.58
N ASP A 436 -21.20 5.53 3.56
CA ASP A 436 -22.53 5.55 2.95
C ASP A 436 -22.46 5.34 1.43
N GLN A 437 -21.47 5.94 0.77
CA GLN A 437 -21.18 5.73 -0.64
C GLN A 437 -20.86 4.26 -0.94
N CYS A 438 -19.99 3.65 -0.15
CA CYS A 438 -19.62 2.26 -0.28
C CYS A 438 -20.86 1.36 -0.11
N TRP A 439 -21.64 1.56 0.95
CA TRP A 439 -22.87 0.80 1.21
C TRP A 439 -23.84 0.86 0.05
N SER A 440 -24.14 2.07 -0.46
CA SER A 440 -25.10 2.27 -1.55
C SER A 440 -24.76 1.49 -2.83
N GLN A 441 -23.51 1.14 -3.02
CA GLN A 441 -23.03 0.40 -4.19
C GLN A 441 -22.74 -1.08 -3.91
N LYS A 442 -22.64 -1.48 -2.64
CA LYS A 442 -22.29 -2.84 -2.23
C LYS A 442 -23.44 -3.67 -1.72
N GLU A 443 -24.43 -3.07 -1.08
CA GLU A 443 -25.55 -3.78 -0.45
C GLU A 443 -26.16 -4.86 -1.35
N ALA A 444 -26.45 -4.53 -2.62
CA ALA A 444 -27.02 -5.45 -3.58
C ALA A 444 -26.09 -6.59 -4.03
N LEU A 445 -24.80 -6.53 -3.68
CA LEU A 445 -23.78 -7.51 -4.04
C LEU A 445 -23.48 -8.48 -2.89
N ILE A 446 -23.95 -8.19 -1.68
CA ILE A 446 -23.74 -9.03 -0.50
C ILE A 446 -24.66 -10.27 -0.60
N ASP A 447 -24.10 -11.44 -0.25
CA ASP A 447 -24.89 -12.68 -0.15
C ASP A 447 -26.01 -12.47 0.89
N PRO A 448 -27.25 -12.86 0.60
CA PRO A 448 -28.36 -12.74 1.55
C PRO A 448 -28.09 -13.36 2.94
N LYS A 449 -27.24 -14.38 3.01
CA LYS A 449 -26.84 -15.00 4.28
C LYS A 449 -25.91 -14.15 5.14
N GLU A 450 -25.24 -13.20 4.53
CA GLU A 450 -24.29 -12.28 5.18
C GLU A 450 -24.88 -10.86 5.34
N HIS A 451 -26.13 -10.63 4.88
CA HIS A 451 -26.69 -9.28 4.84
C HIS A 451 -26.75 -8.65 6.24
N ASP A 452 -27.21 -9.37 7.25
CA ASP A 452 -27.30 -8.86 8.62
C ASP A 452 -25.90 -8.54 9.19
N ASP A 453 -24.91 -9.37 8.91
CA ASP A 453 -23.51 -9.11 9.28
C ASP A 453 -22.98 -7.86 8.60
N ALA A 454 -23.31 -7.67 7.32
CA ALA A 454 -22.91 -6.50 6.56
C ALA A 454 -23.56 -5.22 7.08
N VAL A 455 -24.87 -5.22 7.35
CA VAL A 455 -25.57 -4.10 7.98
C VAL A 455 -24.90 -3.74 9.30
N ALA A 456 -24.63 -4.73 10.16
CA ALA A 456 -23.99 -4.52 11.45
C ALA A 456 -22.57 -3.93 11.30
N ALA A 457 -21.80 -4.40 10.30
CA ALA A 457 -20.45 -3.91 10.05
C ALA A 457 -20.46 -2.44 9.61
N TYR A 458 -21.31 -2.08 8.66
CA TYR A 458 -21.41 -0.70 8.18
C TYR A 458 -22.01 0.25 9.22
N ASP A 459 -22.97 -0.21 10.04
CA ASP A 459 -23.51 0.60 11.13
C ASP A 459 -22.47 0.83 12.24
N HIS A 460 -21.64 -0.17 12.54
CA HIS A 460 -20.49 0.00 13.42
C HIS A 460 -19.54 1.08 12.87
N ALA A 461 -19.19 1.03 11.59
CA ALA A 461 -18.32 2.02 10.98
C ALA A 461 -18.91 3.44 11.08
N ARG A 462 -20.19 3.62 10.75
CA ARG A 462 -20.91 4.89 10.90
C ARG A 462 -20.86 5.40 12.35
N LYS A 463 -21.08 4.50 13.32
CA LYS A 463 -21.03 4.82 14.74
C LYS A 463 -19.65 5.31 15.14
N VAL A 464 -18.58 4.58 14.79
CA VAL A 464 -17.19 4.96 15.12
C VAL A 464 -16.83 6.34 14.55
N TYR A 465 -17.19 6.63 13.30
CA TYR A 465 -16.91 7.94 12.72
C TYR A 465 -17.71 9.07 13.39
N ARG A 466 -18.99 8.84 13.77
CA ARG A 466 -19.80 9.83 14.50
C ARG A 466 -19.24 10.09 15.89
N GLU A 467 -18.89 9.05 16.65
CA GLU A 467 -18.28 9.18 17.97
C GLU A 467 -17.00 10.03 17.91
N ARG A 468 -16.15 9.77 16.90
CA ARG A 468 -14.93 10.56 16.71
C ARG A 468 -15.16 12.01 16.27
N LEU A 469 -16.31 12.32 15.66
CA LEU A 469 -16.72 13.69 15.35
C LEU A 469 -17.15 14.49 16.58
N GLU A 470 -17.62 13.78 17.62
CA GLU A 470 -18.08 14.35 18.88
C GLU A 470 -16.95 14.56 19.91
N GLU A 471 -15.82 13.85 19.77
CA GLU A 471 -14.60 14.00 20.57
C GLU A 471 -13.83 15.30 20.25
#